data_e46ac0a3129737b95179f34d11f47b02
#
_entry.id   e46ac0a3129737b95179f34d11f47b02
#
_cell.length_a   1.000
_cell.length_b   1.000
_cell.length_c   1.000
_cell.angle_alpha   90.00
_cell.angle_beta   90.00
_cell.angle_gamma   90.00
#
_symmetry.space_group_name_H-M   'P 1'
#
loop_
_entity.id
_entity.type
_entity.pdbx_description
1 polymer ?
#
loop_
_entity_poly.entity_id
_entity_poly.type
_entity_poly.pdbx_seq_one_letter_code
_entity_poly.pdbx_strand_id
1 'polypeptide(L)'
;MAEEIRNNQPEVDLGEQQRIRQEKLKALQEEGKDPFVITKYDQTHHSVDIKADFDSLEGKTVRVAGRMMSKRVMGKASFCNIQDLKGNIQSYVARDSIGEEEYKGFKKLDIGDIIGIEGEVFKTKTGEISIHATAVTLLSKSLQILPEKFHGLTNTDMRYRQRYIDLIMNQESKQTLINRSKIISAVRRYLDGEGFMEVETPMLVYNAGGAAARPFETHFNALDTDIKLRISLELYLKRLIVGGMERVYEIGRVFRNEGLDTRHNPEFTLMELYQAYTDYHGMMDLTENLYRYVAQEVLGTTKITFNGIEMDLGKPFERITMLDAVKKYSGVNFNEINSTEEAHAVAKEHHIEFEPHHKKGDILNLFFEEFVEEHLVQPTFVMDHPIEISPLTKKKPEDPNYVERFEFFMNGWEMANAYSELNDPIDQRERFKAQEELLALGDEEANTTDEDFLYALELGMPPTGGIGFGIDRMTMLLTDSQAIRDVILFPTMKPLE
;
A
#
# COMPACT_ATOMS: atom_id res chain seq x y z
N MET A 1 16.24 -41.56 3.22
CA MET A 1 15.00 -40.76 3.33
C MET A 1 15.06 -39.41 2.61
N ALA A 2 16.20 -38.77 2.38
CA ALA A 2 16.28 -37.51 1.59
C ALA A 2 16.44 -37.73 0.06
N GLU A 3 16.86 -38.90 -0.37
CA GLU A 3 17.00 -39.25 -1.79
C GLU A 3 15.73 -39.90 -2.40
N GLU A 4 14.88 -40.52 -1.60
CA GLU A 4 13.61 -41.12 -2.09
C GLU A 4 12.50 -40.07 -2.31
N ILE A 5 12.60 -38.86 -1.73
CA ILE A 5 11.61 -37.80 -1.94
C ILE A 5 11.79 -37.10 -3.31
N ARG A 6 12.94 -37.25 -3.96
CA ARG A 6 13.20 -36.59 -5.26
C ARG A 6 12.60 -37.33 -6.47
N ASN A 7 12.15 -38.57 -6.34
CA ASN A 7 11.72 -39.38 -7.48
C ASN A 7 10.21 -39.52 -7.64
N ASN A 8 9.37 -38.78 -6.91
CA ASN A 8 7.91 -38.93 -7.03
C ASN A 8 7.21 -37.55 -7.22
N GLN A 9 7.86 -36.58 -7.89
CA GLN A 9 7.11 -35.47 -8.45
C GLN A 9 6.45 -35.96 -9.74
N PRO A 10 5.11 -35.76 -9.93
CA PRO A 10 4.46 -36.05 -11.19
C PRO A 10 5.20 -35.30 -12.30
N GLU A 11 5.54 -35.99 -13.40
CA GLU A 11 6.05 -35.33 -14.61
C GLU A 11 5.03 -34.27 -15.02
N VAL A 12 5.36 -33.00 -14.82
CA VAL A 12 4.55 -31.89 -15.29
C VAL A 12 4.55 -31.99 -16.81
N ASP A 13 3.38 -32.22 -17.41
CA ASP A 13 3.25 -32.21 -18.86
C ASP A 13 3.57 -30.79 -19.39
N LEU A 14 4.82 -30.58 -19.76
CA LEU A 14 5.31 -29.35 -20.34
C LEU A 14 4.71 -29.21 -21.74
N GLY A 15 4.05 -28.08 -21.99
CA GLY A 15 3.60 -27.74 -23.34
C GLY A 15 4.77 -27.75 -24.34
N GLU A 16 4.46 -28.07 -25.60
CA GLU A 16 5.47 -28.20 -26.68
C GLU A 16 6.48 -27.03 -26.72
N GLN A 17 6.01 -25.81 -26.53
CA GLN A 17 6.86 -24.63 -26.56
C GLN A 17 7.85 -24.57 -25.38
N GLN A 18 7.48 -25.06 -24.23
CA GLN A 18 8.38 -25.13 -23.06
C GLN A 18 9.50 -26.16 -23.32
N ARG A 19 9.16 -27.33 -23.90
CA ARG A 19 10.14 -28.36 -24.31
C ARG A 19 11.15 -27.77 -25.29
N ILE A 20 10.67 -27.10 -26.33
CA ILE A 20 11.54 -26.44 -27.32
C ILE A 20 12.51 -25.41 -26.63
N ARG A 21 12.03 -24.63 -25.68
CA ARG A 21 12.87 -23.66 -24.96
C ARG A 21 13.90 -24.34 -24.07
N GLN A 22 13.55 -25.44 -23.42
CA GLN A 22 14.48 -26.27 -22.64
C GLN A 22 15.55 -26.92 -23.53
N GLU A 23 15.18 -27.43 -24.71
CA GLU A 23 16.12 -27.99 -25.69
C GLU A 23 17.10 -26.90 -26.17
N LYS A 24 16.62 -25.67 -26.45
CA LYS A 24 17.49 -24.55 -26.81
C LYS A 24 18.46 -24.19 -25.68
N LEU A 25 18.02 -24.19 -24.42
CA LEU A 25 18.89 -23.97 -23.28
C LEU A 25 19.97 -25.06 -23.19
N LYS A 26 19.57 -26.33 -23.31
CA LYS A 26 20.51 -27.46 -23.28
C LYS A 26 21.56 -27.36 -24.37
N ALA A 27 21.17 -27.01 -25.59
CA ALA A 27 22.10 -26.79 -26.70
C ALA A 27 23.09 -25.66 -26.41
N LEU A 28 22.63 -24.54 -25.81
CA LEU A 28 23.52 -23.44 -25.39
C LEU A 28 24.53 -23.90 -24.32
N GLN A 29 24.09 -24.72 -23.37
CA GLN A 29 24.96 -25.27 -22.32
C GLN A 29 26.02 -26.21 -22.90
N GLU A 30 25.65 -27.07 -23.83
CA GLU A 30 26.56 -27.96 -24.55
C GLU A 30 27.58 -27.20 -25.41
N GLU A 31 27.20 -26.03 -25.95
CA GLU A 31 28.10 -25.12 -26.69
C GLU A 31 28.97 -24.27 -25.75
N GLY A 32 28.87 -24.38 -24.42
CA GLY A 32 29.58 -23.56 -23.46
C GLY A 32 29.08 -22.11 -23.36
N LYS A 33 27.88 -21.84 -23.85
CA LYS A 33 27.19 -20.53 -23.86
C LYS A 33 26.04 -20.49 -22.85
N ASP A 34 26.19 -21.12 -21.68
CA ASP A 34 25.16 -21.15 -20.64
C ASP A 34 24.90 -19.72 -20.10
N PRO A 35 23.70 -19.15 -20.29
CA PRO A 35 23.41 -17.80 -19.77
C PRO A 35 23.40 -17.74 -18.25
N PHE A 36 23.16 -18.84 -17.57
CA PHE A 36 23.01 -18.87 -16.10
C PHE A 36 24.35 -18.83 -15.34
N VAL A 37 25.49 -18.93 -16.04
CA VAL A 37 26.81 -18.72 -15.45
C VAL A 37 27.20 -17.24 -15.41
N ILE A 38 26.44 -16.37 -16.11
CA ILE A 38 26.70 -14.93 -16.15
C ILE A 38 26.17 -14.31 -14.85
N THR A 39 27.06 -13.76 -14.03
CA THR A 39 26.73 -13.20 -12.72
C THR A 39 26.60 -11.67 -12.74
N LYS A 40 27.08 -11.00 -13.77
CA LYS A 40 27.11 -9.53 -13.87
C LYS A 40 27.00 -9.05 -15.32
N TYR A 41 26.30 -7.93 -15.50
CA TYR A 41 26.29 -7.18 -16.76
C TYR A 41 26.37 -5.68 -16.43
N ASP A 42 27.36 -4.99 -17.02
CA ASP A 42 27.64 -3.58 -16.74
C ASP A 42 26.73 -2.66 -17.57
N GLN A 43 25.46 -2.57 -17.17
CA GLN A 43 24.50 -1.65 -17.76
C GLN A 43 24.90 -0.20 -17.47
N THR A 44 24.92 0.65 -18.51
CA THR A 44 25.28 2.08 -18.38
C THR A 44 24.06 3.00 -18.32
N HIS A 45 22.98 2.67 -19.02
CA HIS A 45 21.81 3.51 -19.18
C HIS A 45 20.52 2.67 -19.16
N HIS A 46 19.41 3.30 -18.79
CA HIS A 46 18.07 2.77 -19.04
C HIS A 46 17.47 3.39 -20.30
N SER A 47 16.46 2.74 -20.85
CA SER A 47 15.74 3.12 -22.07
C SER A 47 15.28 4.59 -22.10
N VAL A 48 14.68 5.05 -21.01
CA VAL A 48 14.16 6.41 -20.88
C VAL A 48 15.29 7.44 -20.81
N ASP A 49 16.39 7.13 -20.12
CA ASP A 49 17.53 8.03 -19.99
C ASP A 49 18.15 8.31 -21.38
N ILE A 50 18.26 7.28 -22.24
CA ILE A 50 18.75 7.41 -23.61
C ILE A 50 17.82 8.28 -24.45
N LYS A 51 16.49 8.08 -24.32
CA LYS A 51 15.51 8.86 -25.07
C LYS A 51 15.46 10.32 -24.63
N ALA A 52 15.64 10.58 -23.33
CA ALA A 52 15.62 11.93 -22.77
C ALA A 52 16.88 12.75 -23.11
N ASP A 53 18.04 12.09 -23.19
CA ASP A 53 19.34 12.73 -23.46
C ASP A 53 19.91 12.31 -24.83
N PHE A 54 19.03 12.13 -25.82
CA PHE A 54 19.42 11.66 -27.14
C PHE A 54 20.51 12.51 -27.79
N ASP A 55 20.38 13.83 -27.75
CA ASP A 55 21.27 14.76 -28.41
C ASP A 55 22.73 14.64 -27.90
N SER A 56 22.91 14.31 -26.64
CA SER A 56 24.20 14.09 -26.06
C SER A 56 24.77 12.68 -26.28
N LEU A 57 23.85 11.70 -26.51
CA LEU A 57 24.17 10.28 -26.62
C LEU A 57 24.24 9.77 -28.06
N GLU A 58 23.78 10.54 -29.06
CA GLU A 58 23.84 10.14 -30.47
C GLU A 58 25.27 9.78 -30.88
N GLY A 59 25.44 8.61 -31.50
CA GLY A 59 26.71 8.05 -31.90
C GLY A 59 27.59 7.52 -30.76
N LYS A 60 27.16 7.62 -29.50
CA LYS A 60 27.88 7.04 -28.37
C LYS A 60 27.46 5.61 -28.09
N THR A 61 28.42 4.82 -27.64
CA THR A 61 28.16 3.44 -27.21
C THR A 61 27.53 3.41 -25.83
N VAL A 62 26.42 2.69 -25.72
CA VAL A 62 25.70 2.43 -24.48
C VAL A 62 25.53 0.93 -24.27
N ARG A 63 25.30 0.53 -22.99
CA ARG A 63 24.90 -0.83 -22.62
C ARG A 63 23.56 -0.78 -21.92
N VAL A 64 22.57 -1.50 -22.47
CA VAL A 64 21.25 -1.67 -21.88
C VAL A 64 21.00 -3.15 -21.61
N ALA A 65 20.20 -3.45 -20.59
CA ALA A 65 19.77 -4.79 -20.30
C ALA A 65 18.27 -4.81 -19.98
N GLY A 66 17.60 -5.86 -20.39
CA GLY A 66 16.16 -5.99 -20.13
C GLY A 66 15.54 -7.20 -20.82
N ARG A 67 14.23 -7.28 -20.71
CA ARG A 67 13.44 -8.36 -21.30
C ARG A 67 13.12 -8.06 -22.76
N MET A 68 13.41 -9.00 -23.65
CA MET A 68 13.04 -8.89 -25.05
C MET A 68 11.52 -9.12 -25.22
N MET A 69 10.79 -8.05 -25.50
CA MET A 69 9.32 -8.06 -25.60
C MET A 69 8.81 -8.25 -27.05
N SER A 70 9.65 -8.00 -28.03
CA SER A 70 9.34 -8.26 -29.44
C SER A 70 10.61 -8.48 -30.24
N LYS A 71 10.49 -9.25 -31.32
CA LYS A 71 11.57 -9.48 -32.28
C LYS A 71 11.00 -9.61 -33.70
N ARG A 72 11.58 -8.88 -34.63
CA ARG A 72 11.23 -8.93 -36.05
C ARG A 72 12.49 -9.17 -36.89
N VAL A 73 12.56 -10.34 -37.49
CA VAL A 73 13.69 -10.75 -38.35
C VAL A 73 13.41 -10.36 -39.80
N MET A 74 14.34 -9.66 -40.43
CA MET A 74 14.28 -9.19 -41.84
C MET A 74 15.55 -9.57 -42.57
N GLY A 75 15.71 -10.86 -42.86
CA GLY A 75 16.90 -11.38 -43.59
C GLY A 75 18.20 -11.24 -42.79
N LYS A 76 19.05 -10.26 -43.18
CA LYS A 76 20.36 -9.99 -42.55
C LYS A 76 20.32 -9.01 -41.39
N ALA A 77 19.16 -8.47 -41.10
CA ALA A 77 18.94 -7.53 -39.97
C ALA A 77 17.68 -7.89 -39.21
N SER A 78 17.59 -7.43 -37.98
CA SER A 78 16.46 -7.61 -37.12
C SER A 78 16.22 -6.38 -36.27
N PHE A 79 14.99 -6.17 -35.85
CA PHE A 79 14.66 -5.26 -34.76
C PHE A 79 14.14 -6.06 -33.58
N CYS A 80 14.53 -5.65 -32.36
CA CYS A 80 13.91 -6.13 -31.14
C CYS A 80 13.60 -4.97 -30.22
N ASN A 81 12.63 -5.15 -29.32
CA ASN A 81 12.33 -4.20 -28.27
C ASN A 81 12.73 -4.80 -26.93
N ILE A 82 13.49 -4.05 -26.15
CA ILE A 82 13.90 -4.41 -24.79
C ILE A 82 13.12 -3.57 -23.80
N GLN A 83 12.51 -4.21 -22.83
CA GLN A 83 11.85 -3.58 -21.69
C GLN A 83 12.77 -3.64 -20.47
N ASP A 84 13.07 -2.48 -19.91
CA ASP A 84 13.80 -2.34 -18.66
C ASP A 84 12.91 -1.79 -17.51
N LEU A 85 13.52 -1.34 -16.42
CA LEU A 85 12.79 -0.76 -15.27
C LEU A 85 11.99 0.48 -15.68
N LYS A 86 12.57 1.35 -16.52
CA LYS A 86 12.01 2.67 -16.82
C LYS A 86 11.14 2.70 -18.09
N GLY A 87 11.31 1.74 -19.00
CA GLY A 87 10.52 1.73 -20.22
C GLY A 87 11.01 0.72 -21.27
N ASN A 88 10.95 1.12 -22.54
CA ASN A 88 11.32 0.29 -23.68
C ASN A 88 12.26 1.03 -24.62
N ILE A 89 13.17 0.30 -25.24
CA ILE A 89 14.01 0.83 -26.33
C ILE A 89 14.11 -0.19 -27.47
N GLN A 90 14.04 0.31 -28.70
CA GLN A 90 14.27 -0.48 -29.89
C GLN A 90 15.77 -0.70 -30.10
N SER A 91 16.13 -1.89 -30.55
CA SER A 91 17.50 -2.21 -30.96
C SER A 91 17.51 -2.80 -32.35
N TYR A 92 18.38 -2.28 -33.19
CA TYR A 92 18.70 -2.77 -34.55
C TYR A 92 19.90 -3.71 -34.46
N VAL A 93 19.68 -4.96 -34.83
CA VAL A 93 20.66 -6.04 -34.76
C VAL A 93 20.94 -6.51 -36.16
N ALA A 94 22.13 -6.18 -36.72
CA ALA A 94 22.51 -6.55 -38.06
C ALA A 94 23.63 -7.60 -38.04
N ARG A 95 23.55 -8.58 -38.97
CA ARG A 95 24.56 -9.63 -39.12
C ARG A 95 25.96 -9.05 -39.35
N ASP A 96 26.03 -7.99 -40.14
CA ASP A 96 27.31 -7.39 -40.52
C ASP A 96 27.93 -6.58 -39.36
N SER A 97 27.13 -6.25 -38.32
CA SER A 97 27.59 -5.53 -37.12
C SER A 97 28.02 -6.46 -36.00
N ILE A 98 27.27 -7.55 -35.72
CA ILE A 98 27.55 -8.48 -34.62
C ILE A 98 28.25 -9.77 -35.06
N GLY A 99 28.39 -10.00 -36.37
CA GLY A 99 28.94 -11.24 -36.92
C GLY A 99 27.89 -12.29 -37.25
N GLU A 100 28.25 -13.19 -38.19
CA GLU A 100 27.28 -14.18 -38.70
C GLU A 100 26.84 -15.18 -37.66
N GLU A 101 27.75 -15.72 -36.85
CA GLU A 101 27.45 -16.74 -35.83
C GLU A 101 26.63 -16.13 -34.70
N GLU A 102 26.96 -14.98 -34.19
CA GLU A 102 26.21 -14.28 -33.14
C GLU A 102 24.81 -13.88 -33.65
N TYR A 103 24.67 -13.49 -34.91
CA TYR A 103 23.38 -13.20 -35.51
C TYR A 103 22.53 -14.46 -35.68
N LYS A 104 23.12 -15.62 -36.00
CA LYS A 104 22.40 -16.90 -35.99
C LYS A 104 21.90 -17.25 -34.58
N GLY A 105 22.75 -17.03 -33.57
CA GLY A 105 22.37 -17.16 -32.14
C GLY A 105 21.22 -16.24 -31.78
N PHE A 106 21.29 -14.96 -32.10
CA PHE A 106 20.26 -13.98 -31.85
C PHE A 106 18.90 -14.37 -32.44
N LYS A 107 18.88 -14.90 -33.65
CA LYS A 107 17.64 -15.37 -34.29
C LYS A 107 16.95 -16.49 -33.51
N LYS A 108 17.70 -17.33 -32.77
CA LYS A 108 17.17 -18.45 -31.96
C LYS A 108 16.63 -18.00 -30.60
N LEU A 109 16.95 -16.77 -30.14
CA LEU A 109 16.41 -16.25 -28.88
C LEU A 109 14.89 -16.17 -28.92
N ASP A 110 14.27 -16.26 -27.77
CA ASP A 110 12.80 -16.23 -27.64
C ASP A 110 12.32 -14.92 -26.99
N ILE A 111 11.10 -14.51 -27.32
CA ILE A 111 10.41 -13.45 -26.60
C ILE A 111 10.29 -13.86 -25.13
N GLY A 112 10.65 -12.92 -24.23
CA GLY A 112 10.76 -13.17 -22.79
C GLY A 112 12.19 -13.38 -22.30
N ASP A 113 13.16 -13.68 -23.17
CA ASP A 113 14.57 -13.78 -22.78
C ASP A 113 15.08 -12.45 -22.22
N ILE A 114 15.95 -12.48 -21.20
CA ILE A 114 16.65 -11.32 -20.69
C ILE A 114 17.97 -11.20 -21.47
N ILE A 115 18.14 -10.07 -22.11
CA ILE A 115 19.35 -9.82 -22.95
C ILE A 115 20.02 -8.51 -22.59
N GLY A 116 21.33 -8.47 -22.74
CA GLY A 116 22.13 -7.27 -22.76
C GLY A 116 22.45 -6.88 -24.19
N ILE A 117 22.39 -5.59 -24.50
CA ILE A 117 22.80 -5.03 -25.79
C ILE A 117 23.81 -3.94 -25.54
N GLU A 118 24.95 -4.05 -26.21
CA GLU A 118 25.95 -2.99 -26.39
C GLU A 118 25.85 -2.45 -27.81
N GLY A 119 25.85 -1.12 -27.98
CA GLY A 119 25.77 -0.52 -29.30
C GLY A 119 25.67 1.00 -29.29
N GLU A 120 25.63 1.59 -30.46
CA GLU A 120 25.58 3.03 -30.66
C GLU A 120 24.14 3.55 -30.71
N VAL A 121 23.91 4.65 -30.01
CA VAL A 121 22.60 5.34 -30.02
C VAL A 121 22.43 6.05 -31.38
N PHE A 122 21.30 5.82 -32.02
CA PHE A 122 20.98 6.46 -33.29
C PHE A 122 19.45 6.69 -33.43
N LYS A 123 19.11 7.49 -34.41
CA LYS A 123 17.72 7.72 -34.80
C LYS A 123 17.41 7.06 -36.15
N THR A 124 16.38 6.25 -36.17
CA THR A 124 15.92 5.58 -37.40
C THR A 124 15.37 6.61 -38.40
N LYS A 125 15.22 6.21 -39.67
CA LYS A 125 14.59 7.06 -40.72
C LYS A 125 13.13 7.48 -40.38
N THR A 126 12.49 6.72 -39.55
CA THR A 126 11.09 6.99 -39.07
C THR A 126 11.07 7.82 -37.78
N GLY A 127 12.25 8.22 -37.25
CA GLY A 127 12.35 9.07 -36.06
C GLY A 127 12.46 8.32 -34.73
N GLU A 128 12.44 6.98 -34.69
CA GLU A 128 12.57 6.20 -33.46
C GLU A 128 13.99 6.17 -32.95
N ILE A 129 14.21 6.56 -31.68
CA ILE A 129 15.51 6.47 -31.01
C ILE A 129 15.78 5.01 -30.70
N SER A 130 16.93 4.52 -31.16
CA SER A 130 17.27 3.10 -31.17
C SER A 130 18.74 2.87 -30.86
N ILE A 131 19.12 1.62 -30.59
CA ILE A 131 20.51 1.20 -30.41
C ILE A 131 20.90 0.34 -31.62
N HIS A 132 21.96 0.72 -32.31
CA HIS A 132 22.60 -0.12 -33.33
C HIS A 132 23.56 -1.09 -32.62
N ALA A 133 23.11 -2.32 -32.44
CA ALA A 133 23.83 -3.31 -31.64
C ALA A 133 25.17 -3.70 -32.28
N THR A 134 26.21 -3.65 -31.49
CA THR A 134 27.56 -4.20 -31.78
C THR A 134 27.82 -5.51 -31.05
N ALA A 135 27.08 -5.76 -29.94
CA ALA A 135 27.06 -7.04 -29.24
C ALA A 135 25.69 -7.33 -28.63
N VAL A 136 25.34 -8.60 -28.54
CA VAL A 136 24.13 -9.11 -27.87
C VAL A 136 24.53 -10.25 -26.95
N THR A 137 24.17 -10.16 -25.67
CA THR A 137 24.46 -11.17 -24.66
C THR A 137 23.15 -11.73 -24.12
N LEU A 138 22.93 -13.04 -24.16
CA LEU A 138 21.83 -13.68 -23.46
C LEU A 138 22.17 -13.78 -21.97
N LEU A 139 21.44 -13.06 -21.12
CA LEU A 139 21.67 -12.99 -19.66
C LEU A 139 20.83 -13.99 -18.88
N SER A 140 19.65 -14.34 -19.39
CA SER A 140 18.76 -15.34 -18.80
C SER A 140 17.78 -15.87 -19.84
N LYS A 141 17.63 -17.17 -19.88
CA LYS A 141 16.68 -17.85 -20.80
C LYS A 141 15.31 -17.93 -20.19
N SER A 142 14.30 -17.39 -20.86
CA SER A 142 12.90 -17.57 -20.48
C SER A 142 12.41 -18.94 -20.92
N LEU A 143 12.07 -19.80 -19.97
CA LEU A 143 11.55 -21.14 -20.24
C LEU A 143 10.01 -21.16 -20.34
N GLN A 144 9.34 -20.14 -19.82
CA GLN A 144 7.90 -19.96 -19.92
C GLN A 144 7.54 -19.00 -21.05
N ILE A 145 6.33 -19.16 -21.61
CA ILE A 145 5.77 -18.26 -22.60
C ILE A 145 5.06 -17.11 -21.87
N LEU A 146 5.36 -15.89 -22.26
CA LEU A 146 4.58 -14.74 -21.78
C LEU A 146 3.19 -14.76 -22.43
N PRO A 147 2.14 -14.30 -21.73
CA PRO A 147 0.82 -14.08 -22.32
C PRO A 147 0.88 -13.23 -23.58
N GLU A 148 -0.04 -13.43 -24.51
CA GLU A 148 -0.07 -12.62 -25.74
C GLU A 148 -0.27 -11.13 -25.44
N LYS A 149 0.55 -10.28 -26.07
CA LYS A 149 0.60 -8.84 -25.82
C LYS A 149 -0.74 -8.12 -26.06
N PHE A 150 -1.59 -8.64 -26.94
CA PHE A 150 -2.85 -8.02 -27.31
C PHE A 150 -4.01 -8.32 -26.34
N HIS A 151 -3.90 -9.37 -25.57
CA HIS A 151 -4.93 -9.73 -24.59
C HIS A 151 -4.46 -9.51 -23.16
N GLY A 152 -3.16 -9.32 -22.93
CA GLY A 152 -2.54 -9.13 -21.62
C GLY A 152 -2.93 -10.20 -20.61
N LEU A 153 -2.62 -9.99 -19.34
CA LEU A 153 -3.23 -10.74 -18.25
C LEU A 153 -4.55 -10.01 -17.88
N THR A 154 -5.65 -10.28 -18.61
CA THR A 154 -6.94 -9.62 -18.41
C THR A 154 -7.68 -10.15 -17.18
N ASN A 155 -7.41 -11.37 -16.77
CA ASN A 155 -7.97 -11.96 -15.57
C ASN A 155 -7.35 -11.32 -14.33
N THR A 156 -8.13 -10.53 -13.60
CA THR A 156 -7.70 -9.79 -12.42
C THR A 156 -7.18 -10.71 -11.31
N ASP A 157 -7.79 -11.86 -11.08
CA ASP A 157 -7.34 -12.84 -10.08
C ASP A 157 -5.92 -13.36 -10.41
N MET A 158 -5.68 -13.70 -11.67
CA MET A 158 -4.36 -14.13 -12.14
C MET A 158 -3.31 -13.02 -12.03
N ARG A 159 -3.68 -11.75 -12.27
CA ARG A 159 -2.78 -10.59 -12.09
C ARG A 159 -2.29 -10.48 -10.65
N TYR A 160 -3.16 -10.70 -9.68
CA TYR A 160 -2.78 -10.65 -8.27
C TYR A 160 -1.94 -11.86 -7.85
N ARG A 161 -2.27 -13.06 -8.32
CA ARG A 161 -1.53 -14.30 -7.99
C ARG A 161 -0.17 -14.37 -8.67
N GLN A 162 -0.10 -13.94 -9.93
CA GLN A 162 1.12 -13.92 -10.74
C GLN A 162 1.59 -12.48 -10.99
N ARG A 163 1.77 -11.73 -9.91
CA ARG A 163 2.15 -10.31 -9.97
C ARG A 163 3.40 -10.06 -10.82
N TYR A 164 4.35 -10.98 -10.83
CA TYR A 164 5.54 -10.89 -11.67
C TYR A 164 5.21 -10.90 -13.17
N ILE A 165 4.17 -11.59 -13.61
CA ILE A 165 3.67 -11.55 -15.00
C ILE A 165 2.93 -10.22 -15.23
N ASP A 166 2.07 -9.81 -14.30
CA ASP A 166 1.36 -8.53 -14.36
C ASP A 166 2.36 -7.36 -14.52
N LEU A 167 3.45 -7.33 -13.76
CA LEU A 167 4.50 -6.32 -13.85
C LEU A 167 5.26 -6.33 -15.19
N ILE A 168 5.34 -7.47 -15.86
CA ILE A 168 5.94 -7.59 -17.20
C ILE A 168 4.99 -7.05 -18.26
N MET A 169 3.69 -7.40 -18.16
CA MET A 169 2.71 -7.16 -19.22
C MET A 169 2.00 -5.82 -19.08
N ASN A 170 1.70 -5.38 -17.85
CA ASN A 170 0.87 -4.21 -17.55
C ASN A 170 1.74 -3.09 -16.95
N GLN A 171 2.12 -2.10 -17.76
CA GLN A 171 2.96 -0.99 -17.31
C GLN A 171 2.25 -0.09 -16.31
N GLU A 172 0.93 0.02 -16.37
CA GLU A 172 0.11 0.77 -15.41
C GLU A 172 0.23 0.17 -14.00
N SER A 173 0.06 -1.15 -13.85
CA SER A 173 0.26 -1.84 -12.57
C SER A 173 1.67 -1.62 -12.02
N LYS A 174 2.68 -1.69 -12.89
CA LYS A 174 4.06 -1.43 -12.51
C LYS A 174 4.25 0.01 -12.01
N GLN A 175 3.66 0.98 -12.71
CA GLN A 175 3.77 2.39 -12.34
C GLN A 175 3.05 2.69 -11.01
N THR A 176 1.87 2.11 -10.79
CA THR A 176 1.14 2.19 -9.50
C THR A 176 2.03 1.75 -8.33
N LEU A 177 2.68 0.59 -8.45
CA LEU A 177 3.55 0.06 -7.39
C LEU A 177 4.86 0.85 -7.22
N ILE A 178 5.39 1.42 -8.30
CA ILE A 178 6.50 2.40 -8.21
C ILE A 178 6.04 3.66 -7.48
N ASN A 179 4.87 4.19 -7.81
CA ASN A 179 4.31 5.37 -7.15
C ASN A 179 4.04 5.10 -5.66
N ARG A 180 3.57 3.91 -5.29
CA ARG A 180 3.48 3.51 -3.88
C ARG A 180 4.81 3.68 -3.13
N SER A 181 5.91 3.19 -3.71
CA SER A 181 7.24 3.35 -3.10
C SER A 181 7.66 4.82 -2.99
N LYS A 182 7.33 5.64 -4.00
CA LYS A 182 7.58 7.08 -3.97
C LYS A 182 6.72 7.79 -2.92
N ILE A 183 5.44 7.40 -2.75
CA ILE A 183 4.55 7.92 -1.73
C ILE A 183 5.14 7.69 -0.34
N ILE A 184 5.51 6.44 -0.01
CA ILE A 184 6.12 6.10 1.27
C ILE A 184 7.42 6.91 1.51
N SER A 185 8.26 7.04 0.48
CA SER A 185 9.48 7.84 0.57
C SER A 185 9.20 9.34 0.75
N ALA A 186 8.14 9.87 0.15
CA ALA A 186 7.72 11.26 0.32
C ALA A 186 7.18 11.51 1.73
N VAL A 187 6.35 10.59 2.26
CA VAL A 187 5.87 10.62 3.65
C VAL A 187 7.04 10.69 4.62
N ARG A 188 8.04 9.80 4.48
CA ARG A 188 9.24 9.83 5.33
C ARG A 188 9.98 11.15 5.26
N ARG A 189 10.27 11.65 4.05
CA ARG A 189 10.96 12.95 3.90
C ARG A 189 10.20 14.11 4.54
N TYR A 190 8.87 14.11 4.44
CA TYR A 190 8.05 15.13 5.08
C TYR A 190 8.19 15.06 6.59
N LEU A 191 7.98 13.89 7.18
CA LEU A 191 8.01 13.71 8.65
C LEU A 191 9.42 13.93 9.23
N ASP A 192 10.46 13.45 8.57
CA ASP A 192 11.85 13.73 8.96
C ASP A 192 12.14 15.23 8.92
N GLY A 193 11.61 15.95 7.91
CA GLY A 193 11.71 17.40 7.78
C GLY A 193 10.98 18.17 8.90
N GLU A 194 9.89 17.61 9.43
CA GLU A 194 9.13 18.12 10.58
C GLU A 194 9.75 17.71 11.94
N GLY A 195 10.86 16.97 11.92
CA GLY A 195 11.60 16.55 13.12
C GLY A 195 11.02 15.34 13.83
N PHE A 196 10.23 14.52 13.15
CA PHE A 196 9.81 13.23 13.66
C PHE A 196 10.92 12.19 13.53
N MET A 197 10.95 11.23 14.45
CA MET A 197 11.85 10.08 14.44
C MET A 197 11.08 8.83 14.01
N GLU A 198 11.54 8.15 12.96
CA GLU A 198 11.02 6.83 12.60
C GLU A 198 11.50 5.79 13.60
N VAL A 199 10.59 4.99 14.13
CA VAL A 199 10.87 3.93 15.10
C VAL A 199 10.26 2.62 14.66
N GLU A 200 10.68 1.52 15.27
CA GLU A 200 10.11 0.19 15.08
C GLU A 200 9.65 -0.37 16.42
N THR A 201 8.42 -0.88 16.47
CA THR A 201 7.83 -1.50 17.66
C THR A 201 7.44 -2.96 17.38
N PRO A 202 7.19 -3.78 18.40
CA PRO A 202 6.95 -5.21 18.19
C PRO A 202 5.73 -5.52 17.34
N MET A 203 5.85 -6.44 16.38
CA MET A 203 4.73 -7.03 15.66
C MET A 203 4.04 -8.15 16.46
N LEU A 204 4.81 -8.86 17.31
CA LEU A 204 4.33 -9.88 18.19
C LEU A 204 4.09 -9.28 19.57
N VAL A 205 2.84 -9.33 20.04
CA VAL A 205 2.40 -8.65 21.26
C VAL A 205 1.60 -9.60 22.13
N TYR A 206 1.64 -9.41 23.45
CA TYR A 206 0.78 -10.18 24.37
C TYR A 206 -0.62 -9.59 24.43
N ASN A 207 -0.72 -8.26 24.36
CA ASN A 207 -1.98 -7.55 24.30
C ASN A 207 -2.08 -6.77 22.97
N ALA A 208 -3.10 -7.09 22.17
CA ALA A 208 -3.40 -6.37 20.93
C ALA A 208 -4.45 -5.31 21.23
N GLY A 209 -4.05 -4.06 21.29
CA GLY A 209 -4.91 -2.90 21.56
C GLY A 209 -4.61 -1.73 20.64
N GLY A 210 -5.33 -0.62 20.82
CA GLY A 210 -5.19 0.59 20.01
C GLY A 210 -6.10 0.65 18.77
N ALA A 211 -6.95 -0.36 18.57
CA ALA A 211 -7.99 -0.37 17.54
C ALA A 211 -9.13 -1.29 17.97
N ALA A 212 -10.30 -1.12 17.36
CA ALA A 212 -11.38 -2.11 17.41
C ALA A 212 -11.17 -3.07 16.25
N ALA A 213 -10.59 -4.24 16.53
CA ALA A 213 -10.28 -5.25 15.53
C ALA A 213 -9.92 -6.60 16.15
N ARG A 214 -10.25 -7.67 15.43
CA ARG A 214 -9.91 -9.03 15.87
C ARG A 214 -8.46 -9.37 15.51
N PRO A 215 -7.58 -9.77 16.47
CA PRO A 215 -6.20 -10.13 16.19
C PRO A 215 -6.07 -11.53 15.59
N PHE A 216 -4.94 -11.78 14.86
CA PHE A 216 -4.45 -13.12 14.64
C PHE A 216 -3.69 -13.61 15.87
N GLU A 217 -3.90 -14.86 16.26
CA GLU A 217 -3.24 -15.51 17.39
C GLU A 217 -2.24 -16.56 16.89
N THR A 218 -1.13 -16.73 17.60
CA THR A 218 -0.13 -17.74 17.33
C THR A 218 0.55 -18.20 18.63
N HIS A 219 1.26 -19.34 18.57
CA HIS A 219 1.97 -19.90 19.72
C HIS A 219 3.47 -19.66 19.62
N PHE A 220 4.09 -19.12 20.68
CA PHE A 220 5.53 -18.94 20.78
C PHE A 220 6.18 -20.14 21.49
N ASN A 221 6.68 -21.09 20.72
CA ASN A 221 7.20 -22.36 21.20
C ASN A 221 8.29 -22.24 22.28
N ALA A 222 9.19 -21.24 22.16
CA ALA A 222 10.31 -21.10 23.10
C ALA A 222 9.90 -20.71 24.51
N LEU A 223 8.76 -20.01 24.65
CA LEU A 223 8.20 -19.58 25.94
C LEU A 223 6.94 -20.35 26.33
N ASP A 224 6.49 -21.28 25.47
CA ASP A 224 5.25 -22.07 25.64
C ASP A 224 4.07 -21.17 25.99
N THR A 225 3.86 -20.11 25.19
CA THR A 225 2.82 -19.10 25.44
C THR A 225 2.17 -18.62 24.13
N ASP A 226 0.91 -18.27 24.21
CA ASP A 226 0.18 -17.69 23.10
C ASP A 226 0.46 -16.19 23.02
N ILE A 227 0.66 -15.72 21.80
CA ILE A 227 0.90 -14.33 21.46
C ILE A 227 0.03 -13.91 20.26
N LYS A 228 -0.10 -12.62 20.05
CA LYS A 228 -0.95 -12.04 19.00
C LYS A 228 -0.11 -11.26 18.01
N LEU A 229 -0.60 -11.13 16.79
CA LEU A 229 -0.10 -10.13 15.85
C LEU A 229 -0.76 -8.78 16.15
N ARG A 230 0.01 -7.70 16.13
CA ARG A 230 -0.49 -6.34 16.43
C ARG A 230 -1.58 -5.91 15.46
N ILE A 231 -2.59 -5.21 15.96
CA ILE A 231 -3.69 -4.62 15.18
C ILE A 231 -3.52 -3.10 14.97
N SER A 232 -2.61 -2.46 15.73
CA SER A 232 -2.28 -1.04 15.72
C SER A 232 -0.84 -0.84 16.24
N LEU A 233 -0.30 0.35 16.07
CA LEU A 233 1.02 0.77 16.57
C LEU A 233 0.92 1.62 17.84
N GLU A 234 -0.28 2.09 18.17
CA GLU A 234 -0.63 3.16 19.10
C GLU A 234 0.01 3.00 20.48
N LEU A 235 -0.30 1.91 21.18
CA LEU A 235 0.06 1.80 22.60
C LEU A 235 1.57 1.77 22.84
N TYR A 236 2.36 1.26 21.89
CA TYR A 236 3.81 1.28 21.97
C TYR A 236 4.38 2.66 21.66
N LEU A 237 3.84 3.37 20.68
CA LEU A 237 4.30 4.72 20.33
C LEU A 237 4.00 5.71 21.45
N LYS A 238 2.83 5.59 22.11
CA LYS A 238 2.50 6.39 23.31
C LYS A 238 3.48 6.14 24.47
N ARG A 239 3.94 4.90 24.68
CA ARG A 239 4.97 4.61 25.68
C ARG A 239 6.30 5.33 25.37
N LEU A 240 6.64 5.51 24.09
CA LEU A 240 7.81 6.30 23.69
C LEU A 240 7.64 7.78 24.00
N ILE A 241 6.43 8.34 23.85
CA ILE A 241 6.10 9.71 24.28
C ILE A 241 6.29 9.86 25.80
N VAL A 242 5.81 8.90 26.60
CA VAL A 242 6.07 8.88 28.06
C VAL A 242 7.58 8.82 28.32
N GLY A 243 8.34 8.08 27.52
CA GLY A 243 9.79 8.00 27.60
C GLY A 243 10.54 9.27 27.17
N GLY A 244 9.84 10.33 26.75
CA GLY A 244 10.42 11.62 26.36
C GLY A 244 10.78 11.75 24.89
N MET A 245 10.35 10.82 24.03
CA MET A 245 10.49 10.95 22.57
C MET A 245 9.33 11.80 22.04
N GLU A 246 9.53 13.11 21.89
CA GLU A 246 8.45 14.07 21.66
C GLU A 246 7.76 13.96 20.31
N ARG A 247 8.41 13.40 19.28
CA ARG A 247 7.87 13.21 17.93
C ARG A 247 8.33 11.89 17.36
N VAL A 248 7.43 10.93 17.27
CA VAL A 248 7.73 9.58 16.75
C VAL A 248 6.71 9.16 15.69
N TYR A 249 7.16 8.38 14.73
CA TYR A 249 6.27 7.70 13.79
C TYR A 249 6.77 6.31 13.46
N GLU A 250 5.87 5.44 13.06
CA GLU A 250 6.19 4.13 12.50
C GLU A 250 5.33 3.88 11.25
N ILE A 251 5.96 3.42 10.17
CA ILE A 251 5.26 2.88 9.00
C ILE A 251 5.42 1.36 9.05
N GLY A 252 4.37 0.66 9.43
CA GLY A 252 4.44 -0.76 9.71
C GLY A 252 3.25 -1.57 9.19
N ARG A 253 3.44 -2.89 9.18
CA ARG A 253 2.34 -3.83 8.95
C ARG A 253 1.54 -4.01 10.23
N VAL A 254 0.22 -3.99 10.07
CA VAL A 254 -0.75 -4.40 11.08
C VAL A 254 -1.62 -5.51 10.53
N PHE A 255 -2.21 -6.30 11.40
CA PHE A 255 -2.88 -7.55 11.06
C PHE A 255 -4.25 -7.58 11.70
N ARG A 256 -5.32 -7.66 10.90
CA ARG A 256 -6.70 -7.75 11.39
C ARG A 256 -7.38 -8.97 10.78
N ASN A 257 -7.85 -9.87 11.65
CA ASN A 257 -8.50 -11.12 11.25
C ASN A 257 -9.98 -10.88 10.94
N GLU A 258 -10.20 -10.10 9.89
CA GLU A 258 -11.51 -9.62 9.46
C GLU A 258 -11.79 -10.05 8.00
N GLY A 259 -12.73 -9.38 7.35
CA GLY A 259 -13.11 -9.64 5.97
C GLY A 259 -12.02 -9.41 4.94
N LEU A 260 -12.21 -9.98 3.77
CA LEU A 260 -11.34 -9.83 2.59
C LEU A 260 -12.18 -9.33 1.42
N ASP A 261 -12.07 -8.04 1.09
CA ASP A 261 -12.84 -7.38 0.04
C ASP A 261 -11.97 -6.45 -0.83
N THR A 262 -12.59 -5.49 -1.51
CA THR A 262 -11.88 -4.52 -2.37
C THR A 262 -11.14 -3.44 -1.58
N ARG A 263 -11.49 -3.20 -0.32
CA ARG A 263 -10.93 -2.16 0.54
C ARG A 263 -10.14 -2.72 1.72
N HIS A 264 -10.32 -4.01 2.05
CA HIS A 264 -9.71 -4.68 3.20
C HIS A 264 -8.83 -5.85 2.79
N ASN A 265 -7.66 -5.94 3.41
CA ASN A 265 -6.72 -7.05 3.33
C ASN A 265 -6.29 -7.40 4.77
N PRO A 266 -6.16 -8.68 5.14
CA PRO A 266 -5.90 -9.07 6.53
C PRO A 266 -4.57 -8.54 7.08
N GLU A 267 -3.63 -8.20 6.21
CA GLU A 267 -2.43 -7.44 6.53
C GLU A 267 -2.34 -6.21 5.63
N PHE A 268 -2.07 -5.05 6.20
CA PHE A 268 -1.97 -3.79 5.46
C PHE A 268 -0.93 -2.86 6.08
N THR A 269 -0.59 -1.78 5.38
CA THR A 269 0.40 -0.82 5.87
C THR A 269 -0.31 0.36 6.51
N LEU A 270 -0.07 0.54 7.80
CA LEU A 270 -0.50 1.68 8.59
C LEU A 270 0.72 2.56 8.89
N MET A 271 0.53 3.86 8.93
CA MET A 271 1.44 4.79 9.55
C MET A 271 0.76 5.41 10.74
N GLU A 272 1.37 5.35 11.91
CA GLU A 272 0.94 6.12 13.07
C GLU A 272 2.05 7.05 13.52
N LEU A 273 1.68 8.25 13.96
CA LEU A 273 2.59 9.22 14.53
C LEU A 273 1.98 9.90 15.75
N TYR A 274 2.86 10.29 16.68
CA TYR A 274 2.50 10.95 17.92
C TYR A 274 3.44 12.13 18.15
N GLN A 275 2.85 13.25 18.56
CA GLN A 275 3.60 14.48 18.86
C GLN A 275 3.16 15.04 20.19
N ALA A 276 4.11 15.21 21.10
CA ALA A 276 3.89 15.89 22.38
C ALA A 276 3.64 17.39 22.17
N TYR A 277 2.86 17.98 23.09
CA TYR A 277 2.55 19.42 23.16
C TYR A 277 1.76 19.95 21.97
N THR A 278 0.93 19.07 21.37
CA THR A 278 -0.05 19.43 20.33
C THR A 278 -1.38 18.75 20.61
N ASP A 279 -2.40 19.11 19.84
CA ASP A 279 -3.76 18.58 19.93
C ASP A 279 -4.25 18.07 18.57
N TYR A 280 -5.52 17.68 18.50
CA TYR A 280 -6.14 17.19 17.26
C TYR A 280 -6.22 18.25 16.15
N HIS A 281 -6.24 19.56 16.47
CA HIS A 281 -6.16 20.62 15.47
C HIS A 281 -4.78 20.65 14.80
N GLY A 282 -3.69 20.47 15.59
CA GLY A 282 -2.35 20.33 15.05
C GLY A 282 -2.22 19.11 14.15
N MET A 283 -2.93 18.01 14.46
CA MET A 283 -2.99 16.83 13.60
C MET A 283 -3.75 17.08 12.29
N MET A 284 -4.81 17.91 12.29
CA MET A 284 -5.49 18.34 11.05
C MET A 284 -4.54 19.11 10.14
N ASP A 285 -3.81 20.08 10.68
CA ASP A 285 -2.87 20.89 9.91
C ASP A 285 -1.72 20.05 9.34
N LEU A 286 -1.20 19.11 10.13
CA LEU A 286 -0.20 18.14 9.68
C LEU A 286 -0.74 17.28 8.53
N THR A 287 -1.96 16.74 8.67
CA THR A 287 -2.61 15.90 7.67
C THR A 287 -2.77 16.63 6.33
N GLU A 288 -3.32 17.84 6.38
CA GLU A 288 -3.53 18.67 5.19
C GLU A 288 -2.21 18.94 4.46
N ASN A 289 -1.16 19.31 5.21
CA ASN A 289 0.15 19.60 4.65
C ASN A 289 0.85 18.34 4.12
N LEU A 290 0.74 17.21 4.81
CA LEU A 290 1.31 15.92 4.39
C LEU A 290 0.70 15.46 3.05
N TYR A 291 -0.63 15.44 2.93
CA TYR A 291 -1.29 15.03 1.69
C TYR A 291 -0.95 15.95 0.52
N ARG A 292 -0.92 17.26 0.74
CA ARG A 292 -0.51 18.25 -0.25
C ARG A 292 0.93 18.04 -0.71
N TYR A 293 1.84 17.83 0.24
CA TYR A 293 3.26 17.57 -0.05
C TYR A 293 3.45 16.29 -0.84
N VAL A 294 2.84 15.19 -0.41
CA VAL A 294 2.99 13.88 -1.08
C VAL A 294 2.43 13.92 -2.50
N ALA A 295 1.25 14.51 -2.71
CA ALA A 295 0.66 14.65 -4.05
C ALA A 295 1.56 15.48 -4.97
N GLN A 296 2.07 16.61 -4.50
CA GLN A 296 2.96 17.48 -5.29
C GLN A 296 4.28 16.78 -5.62
N GLU A 297 4.89 16.08 -4.67
CA GLU A 297 6.17 15.37 -4.86
C GLU A 297 6.06 14.17 -5.83
N VAL A 298 4.97 13.41 -5.74
CA VAL A 298 4.84 12.15 -6.49
C VAL A 298 4.15 12.34 -7.84
N LEU A 299 3.13 13.20 -7.88
CA LEU A 299 2.29 13.41 -9.07
C LEU A 299 2.60 14.72 -9.80
N GLY A 300 3.32 15.66 -9.16
CA GLY A 300 3.58 17.00 -9.69
C GLY A 300 2.36 17.93 -9.64
N THR A 301 1.29 17.54 -8.93
CA THR A 301 0.05 18.31 -8.81
C THR A 301 -0.66 17.97 -7.50
N THR A 302 -1.43 18.93 -6.96
CA THR A 302 -2.33 18.71 -5.82
C THR A 302 -3.75 18.32 -6.25
N LYS A 303 -4.04 18.37 -7.54
CA LYS A 303 -5.32 17.91 -8.10
C LYS A 303 -5.18 16.43 -8.46
N ILE A 304 -6.01 15.61 -7.83
CA ILE A 304 -6.08 14.19 -8.08
C ILE A 304 -7.45 13.83 -8.68
N THR A 305 -7.47 12.75 -9.43
CA THR A 305 -8.72 12.19 -9.96
C THR A 305 -8.82 10.75 -9.50
N PHE A 306 -9.95 10.39 -8.92
CA PHE A 306 -10.25 9.02 -8.55
C PHE A 306 -11.62 8.64 -9.12
N ASN A 307 -11.66 7.58 -9.94
CA ASN A 307 -12.87 7.10 -10.62
C ASN A 307 -13.64 8.23 -11.35
N GLY A 308 -12.91 9.14 -12.00
CA GLY A 308 -13.46 10.29 -12.72
C GLY A 308 -13.87 11.48 -11.85
N ILE A 309 -13.73 11.41 -10.54
CA ILE A 309 -14.03 12.50 -9.60
C ILE A 309 -12.75 13.27 -9.29
N GLU A 310 -12.75 14.58 -9.55
CA GLU A 310 -11.63 15.47 -9.21
C GLU A 310 -11.69 15.90 -7.73
N MET A 311 -10.56 15.80 -7.04
CA MET A 311 -10.36 16.30 -5.69
C MET A 311 -9.13 17.22 -5.67
N ASP A 312 -9.21 18.34 -4.96
CA ASP A 312 -8.16 19.36 -4.92
C ASP A 312 -7.55 19.47 -3.52
N LEU A 313 -6.43 18.77 -3.30
CA LEU A 313 -5.66 18.79 -2.05
C LEU A 313 -4.93 20.12 -1.82
N GLY A 314 -4.90 21.02 -2.80
CA GLY A 314 -4.33 22.38 -2.67
C GLY A 314 -5.23 23.35 -1.93
N LYS A 315 -6.52 23.05 -1.80
CA LYS A 315 -7.48 23.86 -1.04
C LYS A 315 -7.49 23.48 0.43
N PRO A 316 -7.95 24.39 1.33
CA PRO A 316 -8.25 24.01 2.71
C PRO A 316 -9.29 22.89 2.76
N PHE A 317 -9.07 21.90 3.62
CA PHE A 317 -10.01 20.80 3.81
C PHE A 317 -11.23 21.26 4.64
N GLU A 318 -12.41 20.75 4.31
CA GLU A 318 -13.63 21.03 5.09
C GLU A 318 -13.48 20.50 6.51
N ARG A 319 -13.97 21.27 7.51
CA ARG A 319 -14.02 20.86 8.91
C ARG A 319 -15.47 20.94 9.37
N ILE A 320 -16.04 19.82 9.75
CA ILE A 320 -17.44 19.72 10.19
C ILE A 320 -17.53 18.81 11.43
N THR A 321 -18.38 19.15 12.40
CA THR A 321 -18.62 18.27 13.54
C THR A 321 -19.49 17.08 13.12
N MET A 322 -19.36 15.93 13.79
CA MET A 322 -20.23 14.77 13.52
C MET A 322 -21.71 15.14 13.69
N LEU A 323 -22.05 15.91 14.70
CA LEU A 323 -23.41 16.42 14.93
C LEU A 323 -23.95 17.24 13.76
N ASP A 324 -23.16 18.17 13.25
CA ASP A 324 -23.56 19.02 12.13
C ASP A 324 -23.64 18.24 10.83
N ALA A 325 -22.74 17.28 10.64
CA ALA A 325 -22.74 16.40 9.47
C ALA A 325 -24.00 15.51 9.46
N VAL A 326 -24.32 14.85 10.56
CA VAL A 326 -25.55 14.03 10.68
C VAL A 326 -26.79 14.90 10.46
N LYS A 327 -26.86 16.07 11.10
CA LYS A 327 -27.97 17.01 10.89
C LYS A 327 -28.11 17.44 9.42
N LYS A 328 -27.00 17.72 8.76
CA LYS A 328 -26.96 18.18 7.35
C LYS A 328 -27.52 17.13 6.38
N TYR A 329 -27.16 15.87 6.57
CA TYR A 329 -27.48 14.81 5.61
C TYR A 329 -28.69 13.94 5.99
N SER A 330 -28.94 13.67 7.29
CA SER A 330 -30.11 12.92 7.73
C SER A 330 -31.31 13.80 8.11
N GLY A 331 -31.08 15.10 8.38
CA GLY A 331 -32.10 16.01 8.93
C GLY A 331 -32.34 15.86 10.44
N VAL A 332 -31.73 14.87 11.10
CA VAL A 332 -31.90 14.61 12.54
C VAL A 332 -30.93 15.47 13.35
N ASN A 333 -31.46 16.21 14.31
CA ASN A 333 -30.66 17.05 15.20
C ASN A 333 -30.39 16.34 16.53
N PHE A 334 -29.25 15.67 16.67
CA PHE A 334 -28.89 14.96 17.90
C PHE A 334 -28.68 15.86 19.12
N ASN A 335 -28.57 17.20 18.96
CA ASN A 335 -28.56 18.13 20.08
C ASN A 335 -29.92 18.21 20.78
N GLU A 336 -31.01 17.82 20.10
CA GLU A 336 -32.36 17.82 20.64
C GLU A 336 -32.74 16.47 21.27
N ILE A 337 -31.93 15.44 21.12
CA ILE A 337 -32.10 14.10 21.69
C ILE A 337 -31.41 14.08 23.05
N ASN A 338 -32.17 13.81 24.14
CA ASN A 338 -31.69 13.95 25.51
C ASN A 338 -31.44 12.63 26.24
N SER A 339 -31.87 11.51 25.66
CA SER A 339 -31.73 10.17 26.30
C SER A 339 -31.41 9.10 25.25
N THR A 340 -30.93 7.95 25.74
CA THR A 340 -30.70 6.75 24.91
C THR A 340 -32.07 6.21 24.37
N GLU A 341 -33.13 6.29 25.13
CA GLU A 341 -34.46 5.85 24.70
C GLU A 341 -34.98 6.70 23.53
N GLU A 342 -34.77 8.02 23.59
CA GLU A 342 -35.08 8.93 22.46
C GLU A 342 -34.26 8.60 21.25
N ALA A 343 -32.95 8.35 21.41
CA ALA A 343 -32.06 7.95 20.31
C ALA A 343 -32.52 6.63 19.66
N HIS A 344 -32.87 5.64 20.46
CA HIS A 344 -33.44 4.37 19.97
C HIS A 344 -34.76 4.56 19.23
N ALA A 345 -35.61 5.49 19.67
CA ALA A 345 -36.88 5.78 19.00
C ALA A 345 -36.61 6.39 17.61
N VAL A 346 -35.69 7.34 17.52
CA VAL A 346 -35.30 7.98 16.25
C VAL A 346 -34.60 6.98 15.32
N ALA A 347 -33.74 6.10 15.82
CA ALA A 347 -33.12 5.03 15.02
C ALA A 347 -34.16 4.11 14.38
N LYS A 348 -35.21 3.69 15.14
CA LYS A 348 -36.32 2.89 14.64
C LYS A 348 -37.14 3.63 13.57
N GLU A 349 -37.40 4.92 13.74
CA GLU A 349 -38.09 5.75 12.76
C GLU A 349 -37.33 5.81 11.44
N HIS A 350 -35.98 5.85 11.48
CA HIS A 350 -35.11 5.88 10.33
C HIS A 350 -34.67 4.49 9.85
N HIS A 351 -35.22 3.40 10.40
CA HIS A 351 -34.91 2.02 10.01
C HIS A 351 -33.46 1.61 10.21
N ILE A 352 -32.77 2.24 11.17
CA ILE A 352 -31.39 1.87 11.54
C ILE A 352 -31.45 0.70 12.53
N GLU A 353 -30.72 -0.36 12.21
CA GLU A 353 -30.53 -1.49 13.12
C GLU A 353 -29.52 -1.15 14.21
N PHE A 354 -29.80 -1.53 15.44
CA PHE A 354 -28.92 -1.29 16.58
C PHE A 354 -29.09 -2.35 17.66
N GLU A 355 -28.05 -2.52 18.49
CA GLU A 355 -28.08 -3.44 19.63
C GLU A 355 -28.68 -2.79 20.87
N PRO A 356 -29.35 -3.56 21.76
CA PRO A 356 -30.04 -3.02 22.97
C PRO A 356 -29.10 -2.24 23.92
N HIS A 357 -27.82 -2.54 23.92
CA HIS A 357 -26.81 -1.89 24.77
C HIS A 357 -26.25 -0.59 24.18
N HIS A 358 -26.51 -0.29 22.90
CA HIS A 358 -26.05 0.96 22.26
C HIS A 358 -26.63 2.17 22.99
N LYS A 359 -25.76 3.13 23.31
CA LYS A 359 -26.10 4.41 23.90
C LYS A 359 -26.35 5.48 22.83
N LYS A 360 -26.66 6.69 23.24
CA LYS A 360 -26.94 7.82 22.32
C LYS A 360 -25.77 8.04 21.35
N GLY A 361 -24.51 7.96 21.80
CA GLY A 361 -23.33 8.16 20.98
C GLY A 361 -23.14 7.07 19.93
N ASP A 362 -23.41 5.81 20.27
CA ASP A 362 -23.39 4.70 19.31
C ASP A 362 -24.43 4.90 18.21
N ILE A 363 -25.63 5.35 18.58
CA ILE A 363 -26.70 5.65 17.61
C ILE A 363 -26.32 6.82 16.69
N LEU A 364 -25.70 7.86 17.23
CA LEU A 364 -25.16 8.96 16.42
C LEU A 364 -24.15 8.46 15.39
N ASN A 365 -23.27 7.54 15.77
CA ASN A 365 -22.32 6.93 14.86
C ASN A 365 -23.01 6.10 13.75
N LEU A 366 -24.02 5.30 14.08
CA LEU A 366 -24.80 4.56 13.09
C LEU A 366 -25.49 5.50 12.08
N PHE A 367 -26.00 6.66 12.54
CA PHE A 367 -26.54 7.69 11.64
C PHE A 367 -25.46 8.30 10.75
N PHE A 368 -24.27 8.48 11.26
CA PHE A 368 -23.15 8.97 10.49
C PHE A 368 -22.75 7.98 9.38
N GLU A 369 -22.59 6.72 9.71
CA GLU A 369 -22.25 5.65 8.75
C GLU A 369 -23.32 5.53 7.64
N GLU A 370 -24.61 5.55 7.99
CA GLU A 370 -25.69 5.37 7.03
C GLU A 370 -25.94 6.60 6.14
N PHE A 371 -25.88 7.81 6.69
CA PHE A 371 -26.35 9.01 5.97
C PHE A 371 -25.26 9.98 5.56
N VAL A 372 -24.03 9.86 6.10
CA VAL A 372 -23.00 10.91 5.91
C VAL A 372 -21.82 10.43 5.09
N GLU A 373 -21.25 9.27 5.40
CA GLU A 373 -19.97 8.83 4.83
C GLU A 373 -19.91 8.91 3.32
N GLU A 374 -20.91 8.41 2.60
CA GLU A 374 -20.96 8.39 1.15
C GLU A 374 -20.94 9.79 0.52
N HIS A 375 -21.35 10.82 1.27
CA HIS A 375 -21.35 12.20 0.82
C HIS A 375 -20.04 12.93 1.01
N LEU A 376 -19.08 12.37 1.77
CA LEU A 376 -17.79 12.97 2.06
C LEU A 376 -16.78 12.72 0.93
N VAL A 377 -17.09 13.25 -0.26
CA VAL A 377 -16.28 13.03 -1.48
C VAL A 377 -15.02 13.87 -1.48
N GLN A 378 -15.13 15.17 -1.16
CA GLN A 378 -13.99 16.09 -1.05
C GLN A 378 -13.27 15.92 0.29
N PRO A 379 -11.98 16.30 0.39
CA PRO A 379 -11.22 16.20 1.64
C PRO A 379 -11.94 16.89 2.80
N THR A 380 -12.37 16.11 3.80
CA THR A 380 -13.20 16.58 4.93
C THR A 380 -12.75 15.97 6.25
N PHE A 381 -12.55 16.78 7.26
CA PHE A 381 -12.39 16.37 8.64
C PHE A 381 -13.75 16.35 9.33
N VAL A 382 -14.17 15.19 9.83
CA VAL A 382 -15.33 15.03 10.70
C VAL A 382 -14.86 15.01 12.14
N MET A 383 -15.26 16.00 12.91
CA MET A 383 -14.73 16.26 14.25
C MET A 383 -15.74 15.93 15.35
N ASP A 384 -15.24 15.87 16.57
CA ASP A 384 -16.06 15.82 17.80
C ASP A 384 -16.95 14.57 17.86
N HIS A 385 -16.28 13.42 17.83
CA HIS A 385 -16.93 12.10 17.92
C HIS A 385 -17.49 11.85 19.33
N PRO A 386 -18.50 10.99 19.48
CA PRO A 386 -19.03 10.60 20.79
C PRO A 386 -18.02 9.79 21.60
N ILE A 387 -18.14 9.93 22.91
CA ILE A 387 -17.24 9.30 23.88
C ILE A 387 -17.34 7.78 23.87
N GLU A 388 -18.53 7.23 23.58
CA GLU A 388 -18.85 5.81 23.59
C GLU A 388 -17.95 5.02 22.64
N ILE A 389 -17.64 5.59 21.48
CA ILE A 389 -16.82 4.96 20.42
C ILE A 389 -15.35 5.42 20.43
N SER A 390 -14.90 6.09 21.49
CA SER A 390 -13.59 6.74 21.50
C SER A 390 -12.81 6.47 22.81
N PRO A 391 -12.38 5.22 23.06
CA PRO A 391 -11.86 4.80 24.37
C PRO A 391 -10.49 5.38 24.74
N LEU A 392 -9.73 5.92 23.79
CA LEU A 392 -8.33 6.38 23.97
C LEU A 392 -8.19 7.90 23.82
N THR A 393 -9.30 8.62 23.72
CA THR A 393 -9.33 10.03 23.35
C THR A 393 -9.75 10.92 24.52
N LYS A 394 -9.15 12.11 24.60
CA LYS A 394 -9.46 13.13 25.59
C LYS A 394 -10.85 13.71 25.38
N LYS A 395 -11.61 13.87 26.47
CA LYS A 395 -12.92 14.55 26.48
C LYS A 395 -12.78 16.02 26.11
N LYS A 396 -13.79 16.56 25.45
CA LYS A 396 -13.88 18.03 25.27
C LYS A 396 -14.24 18.69 26.61
N PRO A 397 -13.56 19.77 26.97
CA PRO A 397 -13.87 20.49 28.22
C PRO A 397 -15.30 21.07 28.25
N GLU A 398 -15.81 21.49 27.10
CA GLU A 398 -17.11 22.15 26.95
C GLU A 398 -18.27 21.18 27.03
N ASP A 399 -18.10 19.96 26.48
CA ASP A 399 -19.09 18.90 26.51
C ASP A 399 -18.41 17.53 26.58
N PRO A 400 -18.32 16.92 27.76
CA PRO A 400 -17.64 15.64 27.98
C PRO A 400 -18.33 14.43 27.38
N ASN A 401 -19.49 14.57 26.73
CA ASN A 401 -20.09 13.52 25.93
C ASN A 401 -19.40 13.34 24.55
N TYR A 402 -18.62 14.33 24.16
CA TYR A 402 -17.82 14.31 22.95
C TYR A 402 -16.33 14.40 23.28
N VAL A 403 -15.52 13.99 22.32
CA VAL A 403 -14.06 13.91 22.46
C VAL A 403 -13.35 14.72 21.38
N GLU A 404 -12.11 15.12 21.65
CA GLU A 404 -11.22 15.81 20.71
C GLU A 404 -10.66 14.79 19.68
N ARG A 405 -11.52 14.33 18.77
CA ARG A 405 -11.22 13.37 17.72
C ARG A 405 -11.69 13.89 16.38
N PHE A 406 -10.97 13.56 15.33
CA PHE A 406 -11.49 13.64 13.97
C PHE A 406 -11.17 12.38 13.19
N GLU A 407 -11.99 12.10 12.22
CA GLU A 407 -11.69 11.21 11.12
C GLU A 407 -11.58 12.04 9.83
N PHE A 408 -10.59 11.69 9.00
CA PHE A 408 -10.37 12.33 7.72
C PHE A 408 -10.96 11.49 6.61
N PHE A 409 -11.87 12.08 5.84
CA PHE A 409 -12.57 11.42 4.74
C PHE A 409 -12.18 11.99 3.38
N MET A 410 -12.05 11.11 2.39
CA MET A 410 -12.04 11.42 0.95
C MET A 410 -12.72 10.28 0.20
N ASN A 411 -13.53 10.62 -0.83
CA ASN A 411 -14.25 9.64 -1.64
C ASN A 411 -15.16 8.71 -0.82
N GLY A 412 -15.74 9.20 0.28
CA GLY A 412 -16.53 8.40 1.21
C GLY A 412 -15.71 7.35 1.97
N TRP A 413 -14.40 7.50 2.04
CA TRP A 413 -13.50 6.58 2.76
C TRP A 413 -12.80 7.29 3.91
N GLU A 414 -12.78 6.65 5.05
CA GLU A 414 -11.91 7.03 6.14
C GLU A 414 -10.44 6.83 5.71
N MET A 415 -9.69 7.92 5.68
CA MET A 415 -8.29 7.97 5.27
C MET A 415 -7.34 8.00 6.45
N ALA A 416 -7.78 8.60 7.55
CA ALA A 416 -7.03 8.72 8.79
C ALA A 416 -7.96 8.94 9.98
N ASN A 417 -7.49 8.57 11.17
CA ASN A 417 -8.15 8.77 12.45
C ASN A 417 -7.15 9.42 13.43
N ALA A 418 -7.58 10.48 14.11
CA ALA A 418 -6.70 11.26 14.96
C ALA A 418 -7.43 11.87 16.13
N TYR A 419 -6.68 12.10 17.22
CA TYR A 419 -7.24 12.73 18.41
C TYR A 419 -6.19 13.36 19.31
N SER A 420 -6.66 14.21 20.25
CA SER A 420 -5.89 14.54 21.43
C SER A 420 -5.90 13.33 22.37
N GLU A 421 -4.72 12.85 22.70
CA GLU A 421 -4.54 11.61 23.44
C GLU A 421 -5.05 11.71 24.87
N LEU A 422 -5.81 10.71 25.32
CA LEU A 422 -6.18 10.58 26.73
C LEU A 422 -4.92 10.28 27.55
N ASN A 423 -4.53 11.23 28.39
CA ASN A 423 -3.35 11.13 29.24
C ASN A 423 -3.66 11.12 30.76
N ASP A 424 -4.96 11.00 31.11
CA ASP A 424 -5.39 10.77 32.48
C ASP A 424 -5.51 9.26 32.72
N PRO A 425 -4.63 8.67 33.57
CA PRO A 425 -4.63 7.24 33.82
C PRO A 425 -5.90 6.74 34.54
N ILE A 426 -6.57 7.62 35.29
CA ILE A 426 -7.79 7.26 36.01
C ILE A 426 -8.95 7.13 35.02
N ASP A 427 -9.15 8.14 34.16
CA ASP A 427 -10.15 8.10 33.09
C ASP A 427 -9.86 6.95 32.11
N GLN A 428 -8.59 6.73 31.74
CA GLN A 428 -8.21 5.62 30.86
C GLN A 428 -8.57 4.25 31.43
N ARG A 429 -8.38 4.04 32.73
CA ARG A 429 -8.76 2.79 33.41
C ARG A 429 -10.27 2.58 33.36
N GLU A 430 -11.06 3.64 33.56
CA GLU A 430 -12.52 3.58 33.46
C GLU A 430 -12.98 3.23 32.02
N ARG A 431 -12.29 3.79 31.01
CA ARG A 431 -12.57 3.47 29.61
C ARG A 431 -12.28 2.01 29.27
N PHE A 432 -11.12 1.49 29.70
CA PHE A 432 -10.78 0.08 29.50
C PHE A 432 -11.78 -0.85 30.19
N LYS A 433 -12.22 -0.51 31.39
CA LYS A 433 -13.24 -1.28 32.08
C LYS A 433 -14.58 -1.31 31.30
N ALA A 434 -14.97 -0.18 30.71
CA ALA A 434 -16.16 -0.15 29.85
C ALA A 434 -15.99 -1.02 28.59
N GLN A 435 -14.79 -1.08 28.01
CA GLN A 435 -14.48 -1.99 26.89
C GLN A 435 -14.57 -3.47 27.31
N GLU A 436 -14.07 -3.83 28.50
CA GLU A 436 -14.21 -5.20 29.03
C GLU A 436 -15.68 -5.60 29.26
N GLU A 437 -16.54 -4.65 29.62
CA GLU A 437 -17.98 -4.88 29.73
C GLU A 437 -18.61 -5.19 28.37
N LEU A 438 -18.17 -4.52 27.28
CA LEU A 438 -18.58 -4.80 25.90
C LEU A 438 -18.10 -6.18 25.44
N LEU A 439 -16.85 -6.55 25.74
CA LEU A 439 -16.33 -7.90 25.51
C LEU A 439 -17.19 -8.97 26.18
N ALA A 440 -17.60 -8.74 27.42
CA ALA A 440 -18.47 -9.66 28.17
C ALA A 440 -19.89 -9.77 27.55
N LEU A 441 -20.34 -8.76 26.80
CA LEU A 441 -21.57 -8.78 26.02
C LEU A 441 -21.44 -9.43 24.65
N GLY A 442 -20.20 -9.81 24.24
CA GLY A 442 -19.92 -10.52 22.98
C GLY A 442 -19.33 -9.67 21.88
N ASP A 443 -18.94 -8.44 22.16
CA ASP A 443 -18.19 -7.61 21.21
C ASP A 443 -16.73 -8.07 21.16
N GLU A 444 -16.39 -8.89 20.16
CA GLU A 444 -15.04 -9.46 19.97
C GLU A 444 -13.98 -8.43 19.53
N GLU A 445 -14.39 -7.21 19.21
CA GLU A 445 -13.50 -6.12 18.74
C GLU A 445 -13.11 -5.17 19.87
N ALA A 446 -13.79 -5.23 21.01
CA ALA A 446 -13.50 -4.40 22.17
C ALA A 446 -12.12 -4.73 22.78
N ASN A 447 -11.47 -3.70 23.33
CA ASN A 447 -10.11 -3.82 23.86
C ASN A 447 -10.09 -4.42 25.27
N THR A 448 -9.06 -5.20 25.58
CA THR A 448 -8.73 -5.64 26.95
C THR A 448 -7.89 -4.58 27.66
N THR A 449 -7.94 -4.55 29.00
CA THR A 449 -7.08 -3.66 29.82
C THR A 449 -5.61 -4.00 29.63
N ASP A 450 -4.81 -2.98 29.33
CA ASP A 450 -3.34 -3.05 29.28
C ASP A 450 -2.77 -2.37 30.52
N GLU A 451 -2.45 -3.17 31.55
CA GLU A 451 -1.92 -2.66 32.84
C GLU A 451 -0.53 -2.01 32.68
N ASP A 452 0.29 -2.47 31.75
CA ASP A 452 1.61 -1.86 31.49
C ASP A 452 1.46 -0.48 30.82
N PHE A 453 0.48 -0.35 29.93
CA PHE A 453 0.15 0.97 29.35
C PHE A 453 -0.40 1.93 30.41
N LEU A 454 -1.31 1.47 31.28
CA LEU A 454 -1.81 2.28 32.40
C LEU A 454 -0.68 2.71 33.33
N TYR A 455 0.24 1.81 33.67
CA TYR A 455 1.42 2.16 34.47
C TYR A 455 2.30 3.21 33.77
N ALA A 456 2.47 3.12 32.45
CA ALA A 456 3.18 4.14 31.70
C ALA A 456 2.48 5.51 31.80
N LEU A 457 1.16 5.57 31.68
CA LEU A 457 0.39 6.82 31.84
C LEU A 457 0.53 7.38 33.27
N GLU A 458 0.58 6.52 34.30
CA GLU A 458 0.77 6.94 35.70
C GLU A 458 2.16 7.60 35.93
N LEU A 459 3.16 7.29 35.11
CA LEU A 459 4.45 7.99 35.12
C LEU A 459 4.37 9.41 34.54
N GLY A 460 3.30 9.71 33.80
CA GLY A 460 3.01 11.01 33.20
C GLY A 460 3.27 11.04 31.71
N MET A 461 2.20 11.18 30.93
CA MET A 461 2.26 11.48 29.49
C MET A 461 1.94 12.94 29.25
N PRO A 462 2.76 13.71 28.50
CA PRO A 462 2.45 15.09 28.17
C PRO A 462 1.19 15.17 27.30
N PRO A 463 0.54 16.37 27.18
CA PRO A 463 -0.47 16.59 26.17
C PRO A 463 0.08 16.19 24.79
N THR A 464 -0.65 15.37 24.07
CA THR A 464 -0.14 14.72 22.84
C THR A 464 -1.26 14.63 21.81
N GLY A 465 -0.95 14.95 20.57
CA GLY A 465 -1.79 14.62 19.40
C GLY A 465 -1.25 13.38 18.70
N GLY A 466 -2.14 12.49 18.33
CA GLY A 466 -1.82 11.27 17.58
C GLY A 466 -2.69 11.10 16.35
N ILE A 467 -2.18 10.41 15.33
CA ILE A 467 -2.93 10.11 14.11
C ILE A 467 -2.45 8.82 13.47
N GLY A 468 -3.39 8.02 12.95
CA GLY A 468 -3.14 6.86 12.12
C GLY A 468 -3.58 7.08 10.68
N PHE A 469 -2.73 6.78 9.71
CA PHE A 469 -2.98 6.88 8.27
C PHE A 469 -2.98 5.52 7.59
N GLY A 470 -3.99 5.23 6.80
CA GLY A 470 -4.01 4.09 5.88
C GLY A 470 -3.13 4.36 4.65
N ILE A 471 -1.88 3.88 4.64
CA ILE A 471 -0.95 4.07 3.50
C ILE A 471 -1.47 3.41 2.22
N ASP A 472 -2.15 2.27 2.35
CA ASP A 472 -2.75 1.59 1.20
C ASP A 472 -3.88 2.43 0.59
N ARG A 473 -4.79 2.98 1.41
CA ARG A 473 -5.87 3.87 0.95
C ARG A 473 -5.32 5.17 0.35
N MET A 474 -4.31 5.79 0.97
CA MET A 474 -3.60 6.95 0.41
C MET A 474 -3.05 6.62 -0.99
N THR A 475 -2.43 5.47 -1.14
CA THR A 475 -1.88 5.03 -2.44
C THR A 475 -3.00 4.80 -3.45
N MET A 476 -4.09 4.15 -3.06
CA MET A 476 -5.25 3.92 -3.94
C MET A 476 -5.78 5.23 -4.53
N LEU A 477 -6.03 6.24 -3.68
CA LEU A 477 -6.54 7.54 -4.14
C LEU A 477 -5.54 8.29 -5.02
N LEU A 478 -4.26 8.32 -4.65
CA LEU A 478 -3.22 9.03 -5.40
C LEU A 478 -2.85 8.34 -6.73
N THR A 479 -3.25 7.09 -6.94
CA THR A 479 -2.92 6.32 -8.17
C THR A 479 -4.15 5.85 -8.94
N ASP A 480 -5.34 6.34 -8.59
CA ASP A 480 -6.62 5.92 -9.19
C ASP A 480 -6.81 4.40 -9.21
N SER A 481 -6.44 3.74 -8.12
CA SER A 481 -6.53 2.28 -7.97
C SER A 481 -7.79 1.89 -7.21
N GLN A 482 -8.67 1.11 -7.85
CA GLN A 482 -10.01 0.83 -7.35
C GLN A 482 -10.05 -0.23 -6.24
N ALA A 483 -8.98 -1.04 -6.10
CA ALA A 483 -8.90 -2.08 -5.09
C ALA A 483 -7.57 -2.06 -4.35
N ILE A 484 -7.61 -2.38 -3.05
CA ILE A 484 -6.40 -2.46 -2.20
C ILE A 484 -5.38 -3.46 -2.77
N ARG A 485 -5.85 -4.51 -3.46
CA ARG A 485 -4.99 -5.50 -4.13
C ARG A 485 -4.20 -4.93 -5.30
N ASP A 486 -4.62 -3.81 -5.89
CA ASP A 486 -3.87 -3.13 -6.95
C ASP A 486 -2.60 -2.48 -6.42
N VAL A 487 -2.63 -2.02 -5.17
CA VAL A 487 -1.53 -1.29 -4.53
C VAL A 487 -0.68 -2.15 -3.60
N ILE A 488 -1.06 -3.39 -3.33
CA ILE A 488 -0.26 -4.39 -2.61
C ILE A 488 0.46 -5.28 -3.61
N LEU A 489 1.78 -5.47 -3.44
CA LEU A 489 2.57 -6.30 -4.35
C LEU A 489 2.06 -7.75 -4.41
N PHE A 490 1.91 -8.38 -3.25
CA PHE A 490 1.40 -9.74 -3.12
C PHE A 490 0.25 -9.75 -2.11
N PRO A 491 -0.99 -9.46 -2.55
CA PRO A 491 -2.15 -9.45 -1.67
C PRO A 491 -2.52 -10.88 -1.23
N THR A 492 -3.20 -10.97 -0.10
CA THR A 492 -3.79 -12.24 0.34
C THR A 492 -4.88 -12.66 -0.64
N MET A 493 -4.81 -13.91 -1.09
CA MET A 493 -5.75 -14.49 -2.05
C MET A 493 -6.36 -15.76 -1.47
N LYS A 494 -7.63 -16.03 -1.80
CA LYS A 494 -8.24 -17.32 -1.46
C LYS A 494 -7.42 -18.45 -2.12
N PRO A 495 -7.19 -19.59 -1.46
CA PRO A 495 -6.58 -20.76 -2.10
C PRO A 495 -7.31 -21.12 -3.39
N LEU A 496 -6.58 -21.65 -4.39
CA LEU A 496 -7.21 -22.31 -5.54
C LEU A 496 -7.69 -23.67 -5.06
N GLU A 497 -8.93 -24.03 -5.38
CA GLU A 497 -9.50 -25.36 -5.13
C GLU A 497 -8.86 -26.40 -6.04
#